data_b56dc55eb788bd1480f2941c56a1e9d5
#
_entry.id   b56dc55eb788bd1480f2941c56a1e9d5
#
_cell.length_a   1.000
_cell.length_b   1.000
_cell.length_c   1.000
_cell.angle_alpha   90.00
_cell.angle_beta   90.00
_cell.angle_gamma   90.00
#
_symmetry.space_group_name_H-M   'P 1'
#
loop_
_entity.id
_entity.type
_entity.pdbx_description
1 polymer ?
#
loop_
_entity_poly.entity_id
_entity_poly.type
_entity_poly.pdbx_seq_one_letter_code
_entity_poly.pdbx_strand_id
1 'polypeptide(L)'
;RDVLGSRGLGDVYKRQEWIYLRNPKQENYILNGKTLRLKATPINLNSMDSPTFIGRRQQHIDFTAGTSVELQKGQPQDETGITVFMENHSHYDLFIRQDAKGQQSIVLRYQLGELKHIEKEINIPQGKVQLQVKGNNEFYSFGYSTTGNKFQEIAKMNTRYLSTETAGGFTGIILGLYAVSASSKAQADFDYFDYQGNE
;
A
#
# COMPACT_ATOMS: atom_id res chain seq x y z
N ARG A 1 2.34 0.90 -18.31
CA ARG A 1 1.38 1.30 -17.28
C ARG A 1 0.39 0.17 -17.08
N ASP A 2 0.65 -0.65 -16.06
CA ASP A 2 -0.27 -1.74 -15.70
C ASP A 2 -1.44 -1.15 -14.94
N VAL A 3 -2.53 -0.90 -15.66
CA VAL A 3 -3.77 -0.43 -15.06
C VAL A 3 -4.53 -1.65 -14.55
N LEU A 4 -4.77 -1.73 -13.25
CA LEU A 4 -5.58 -2.80 -12.62
C LEU A 4 -6.93 -3.01 -13.32
N GLY A 5 -7.38 -2.05 -14.09
CA GLY A 5 -8.69 -2.05 -14.73
C GLY A 5 -8.79 -2.50 -16.17
N SER A 6 -7.71 -2.88 -16.85
CA SER A 6 -7.81 -3.26 -18.25
C SER A 6 -8.06 -4.76 -18.51
N ARG A 7 -7.98 -5.59 -17.45
CA ARG A 7 -8.15 -7.04 -17.56
C ARG A 7 -8.80 -7.58 -16.28
N GLY A 8 -9.77 -8.47 -16.40
CA GLY A 8 -10.55 -8.96 -15.28
C GLY A 8 -9.72 -9.67 -14.21
N LEU A 9 -10.25 -9.78 -12.98
CA LEU A 9 -9.63 -10.51 -11.86
C LEU A 9 -9.18 -11.94 -12.26
N GLY A 10 -9.83 -12.56 -13.22
CA GLY A 10 -9.40 -13.84 -13.77
C GLY A 10 -8.02 -13.81 -14.45
N ASP A 11 -7.63 -12.66 -15.00
CA ASP A 11 -6.30 -12.48 -15.60
C ASP A 11 -5.24 -12.14 -14.56
N VAL A 12 -5.64 -11.55 -13.42
CA VAL A 12 -4.77 -11.31 -12.26
C VAL A 12 -4.27 -12.65 -11.70
N TYR A 13 -5.12 -13.67 -11.66
CA TYR A 13 -4.73 -15.02 -11.21
C TYR A 13 -3.78 -15.73 -12.17
N LYS A 14 -3.81 -15.41 -13.43
CA LYS A 14 -2.96 -16.04 -14.46
C LYS A 14 -1.58 -15.40 -14.58
N ARG A 15 -1.40 -14.19 -14.05
CA ARG A 15 -0.11 -13.52 -14.04
C ARG A 15 0.59 -13.78 -12.72
N GLN A 16 1.75 -14.38 -12.75
CA GLN A 16 2.62 -14.61 -11.58
C GLN A 16 3.10 -13.32 -10.90
N GLU A 17 2.64 -12.16 -11.34
CA GLU A 17 3.06 -10.84 -10.84
C GLU A 17 2.29 -10.39 -9.60
N TRP A 18 1.06 -10.87 -9.40
CA TRP A 18 0.22 -10.44 -8.28
C TRP A 18 0.30 -11.41 -7.12
N ILE A 19 0.47 -10.85 -5.91
CA ILE A 19 0.68 -11.63 -4.68
C ILE A 19 -0.37 -11.22 -3.66
N TYR A 20 -0.97 -12.23 -3.06
CA TYR A 20 -1.81 -12.10 -1.88
C TYR A 20 -1.05 -12.66 -0.67
N LEU A 21 -1.47 -12.28 0.53
CA LEU A 21 -0.89 -12.84 1.74
C LEU A 21 -1.75 -14.02 2.23
N ARG A 22 -1.13 -15.18 2.38
CA ARG A 22 -1.75 -16.41 2.92
C ARG A 22 -2.99 -16.86 2.13
N ASN A 23 -4.16 -16.93 2.77
CA ASN A 23 -5.40 -17.41 2.19
C ASN A 23 -6.41 -16.27 2.02
N PRO A 24 -6.31 -15.47 0.97
CA PRO A 24 -7.20 -14.33 0.76
C PRO A 24 -8.63 -14.80 0.49
N LYS A 25 -9.60 -14.03 0.98
CA LYS A 25 -11.00 -14.21 0.64
C LYS A 25 -11.31 -13.40 -0.61
N GLN A 26 -11.65 -14.05 -1.69
CA GLN A 26 -11.90 -13.40 -2.99
C GLN A 26 -13.02 -12.37 -2.94
N GLU A 27 -14.00 -12.56 -2.08
CA GLU A 27 -15.10 -11.62 -1.86
C GLU A 27 -14.66 -10.22 -1.42
N ASN A 28 -13.43 -10.09 -0.90
CA ASN A 28 -12.86 -8.82 -0.49
C ASN A 28 -12.19 -8.04 -1.63
N TYR A 29 -12.16 -8.59 -2.84
CA TYR A 29 -11.50 -8.00 -4.01
C TYR A 29 -12.50 -7.90 -5.15
N ILE A 30 -12.93 -6.67 -5.46
CA ILE A 30 -13.97 -6.44 -6.47
C ILE A 30 -13.43 -5.50 -7.55
N LEU A 31 -13.45 -5.96 -8.80
CA LEU A 31 -13.24 -5.10 -9.94
C LEU A 31 -14.56 -4.48 -10.36
N ASN A 32 -14.62 -3.15 -10.34
CA ASN A 32 -15.75 -2.37 -10.81
C ASN A 32 -15.28 -1.47 -11.95
N GLY A 33 -15.40 -1.96 -13.17
CA GLY A 33 -14.85 -1.28 -14.33
C GLY A 33 -13.33 -1.25 -14.28
N LYS A 34 -12.74 -0.06 -14.13
CA LYS A 34 -11.30 0.15 -14.02
C LYS A 34 -10.78 0.27 -12.57
N THR A 35 -11.67 0.24 -11.61
CA THR A 35 -11.36 0.45 -10.19
C THR A 35 -11.35 -0.88 -9.46
N LEU A 36 -10.29 -1.10 -8.69
CA LEU A 36 -10.23 -2.22 -7.75
C LEU A 36 -10.74 -1.76 -6.39
N ARG A 37 -11.77 -2.40 -5.90
CA ARG A 37 -12.30 -2.18 -4.55
C ARG A 37 -11.80 -3.26 -3.62
N LEU A 38 -11.14 -2.85 -2.55
CA LEU A 38 -10.78 -3.71 -1.43
C LEU A 38 -11.77 -3.51 -0.30
N LYS A 39 -12.41 -4.60 0.14
CA LYS A 39 -13.22 -4.59 1.36
C LYS A 39 -12.29 -4.80 2.55
N ALA A 40 -12.23 -3.83 3.43
CA ALA A 40 -11.38 -3.88 4.61
C ALA A 40 -11.92 -4.87 5.63
N THR A 41 -10.99 -5.52 6.33
CA THR A 41 -11.27 -6.43 7.45
C THR A 41 -10.49 -5.99 8.68
N PRO A 42 -10.79 -6.51 9.89
CA PRO A 42 -10.00 -6.17 11.08
C PRO A 42 -8.56 -6.68 11.07
N ILE A 43 -8.21 -7.55 10.14
CA ILE A 43 -6.89 -8.15 10.06
C ILE A 43 -5.90 -7.11 9.52
N ASN A 44 -4.89 -6.76 10.33
CA ASN A 44 -3.86 -5.81 9.97
C ASN A 44 -2.61 -6.49 9.40
N LEU A 45 -1.64 -5.69 8.95
CA LEU A 45 -0.41 -6.19 8.34
C LEU A 45 0.50 -6.94 9.32
N ASN A 46 0.35 -6.73 10.63
CA ASN A 46 1.15 -7.40 11.66
C ASN A 46 0.59 -8.78 12.02
N SER A 47 -0.62 -9.09 11.58
CA SER A 47 -1.27 -10.35 11.89
C SER A 47 -0.69 -11.52 11.10
N MET A 48 -0.74 -12.71 11.69
CA MET A 48 -0.44 -13.97 10.99
C MET A 48 -1.61 -14.47 10.14
N ASP A 49 -2.76 -13.82 10.19
CA ASP A 49 -3.93 -14.10 9.36
C ASP A 49 -3.84 -13.40 7.99
N SER A 50 -4.87 -13.49 7.19
CA SER A 50 -4.91 -12.97 5.82
C SER A 50 -5.56 -11.60 5.76
N PRO A 51 -4.78 -10.50 5.74
CA PRO A 51 -5.35 -9.18 5.55
C PRO A 51 -5.84 -9.01 4.10
N THR A 52 -6.70 -8.00 3.87
CA THR A 52 -7.01 -7.58 2.51
C THR A 52 -5.79 -6.87 1.93
N PHE A 53 -5.09 -7.55 1.04
CA PHE A 53 -3.80 -7.15 0.52
C PHE A 53 -3.58 -7.74 -0.87
N ILE A 54 -3.15 -6.91 -1.80
CA ILE A 54 -2.71 -7.34 -3.13
C ILE A 54 -1.46 -6.57 -3.53
N GLY A 55 -0.43 -7.25 -3.96
CA GLY A 55 0.84 -6.62 -4.27
C GLY A 55 1.61 -7.30 -5.38
N ARG A 56 2.80 -6.80 -5.60
CA ARG A 56 3.77 -7.35 -6.54
C ARG A 56 5.17 -7.26 -5.97
N ARG A 57 6.03 -8.19 -6.38
CA ARG A 57 7.42 -8.21 -5.92
C ARG A 57 8.18 -7.01 -6.46
N GLN A 58 9.01 -6.43 -5.63
CA GLN A 58 10.04 -5.50 -6.09
C GLN A 58 11.03 -6.29 -6.95
N GLN A 59 11.27 -5.80 -8.18
CA GLN A 59 12.15 -6.46 -9.16
C GLN A 59 13.39 -5.63 -9.50
N HIS A 60 13.45 -4.37 -9.07
CA HIS A 60 14.54 -3.44 -9.36
C HIS A 60 14.98 -2.73 -8.09
N ILE A 61 16.27 -2.39 -8.00
CA ILE A 61 16.76 -1.52 -6.93
C ILE A 61 16.17 -0.13 -7.12
N ASP A 62 16.31 0.42 -8.32
CA ASP A 62 15.74 1.70 -8.69
C ASP A 62 14.38 1.49 -9.34
N PHE A 63 13.35 2.01 -8.71
CA PHE A 63 11.98 1.89 -9.21
C PHE A 63 11.10 3.04 -8.75
N THR A 64 9.97 3.18 -9.41
CA THR A 64 8.86 4.04 -9.00
C THR A 64 7.58 3.22 -9.00
N ALA A 65 6.86 3.23 -7.89
CA ALA A 65 5.55 2.60 -7.78
C ALA A 65 4.54 3.62 -7.26
N GLY A 66 3.31 3.50 -7.72
CA GLY A 66 2.26 4.44 -7.33
C GLY A 66 0.87 3.89 -7.50
N THR A 67 -0.05 4.49 -6.76
CA THR A 67 -1.47 4.16 -6.79
C THR A 67 -2.30 5.40 -6.50
N SER A 68 -3.58 5.31 -6.79
CA SER A 68 -4.58 6.29 -6.38
C SER A 68 -5.58 5.59 -5.48
N VAL A 69 -5.89 6.15 -4.33
CA VAL A 69 -6.78 5.54 -3.36
C VAL A 69 -7.83 6.52 -2.83
N GLU A 70 -9.04 6.02 -2.63
CA GLU A 70 -10.12 6.74 -1.95
C GLU A 70 -10.76 5.82 -0.91
N LEU A 71 -10.80 6.29 0.34
CA LEU A 71 -11.43 5.56 1.44
C LEU A 71 -12.92 5.83 1.47
N GLN A 72 -13.74 4.78 1.37
CA GLN A 72 -15.19 4.82 1.43
C GLN A 72 -15.68 4.24 2.75
N LYS A 73 -16.68 4.88 3.36
CA LYS A 73 -17.30 4.43 4.61
C LYS A 73 -16.31 4.24 5.76
N GLY A 74 -15.24 5.02 5.75
CA GLY A 74 -14.20 4.95 6.78
C GLY A 74 -14.70 5.37 8.15
N GLN A 75 -14.23 4.66 9.16
CA GLN A 75 -14.39 4.99 10.57
C GLN A 75 -13.03 5.43 11.13
N PRO A 76 -13.00 6.10 12.31
CA PRO A 76 -11.72 6.39 12.95
C PRO A 76 -10.85 5.14 13.09
N GLN A 77 -9.56 5.27 12.81
CA GLN A 77 -8.55 4.19 12.80
C GLN A 77 -8.60 3.22 11.61
N ASP A 78 -9.57 3.32 10.71
CA ASP A 78 -9.53 2.58 9.45
C ASP A 78 -8.41 3.15 8.57
N GLU A 79 -7.65 2.27 7.94
CA GLU A 79 -6.52 2.67 7.12
C GLU A 79 -6.48 1.94 5.78
N THR A 80 -6.02 2.62 4.76
CA THR A 80 -5.76 2.04 3.44
C THR A 80 -4.63 2.78 2.74
N GLY A 81 -3.84 2.07 1.99
CA GLY A 81 -2.74 2.67 1.25
C GLY A 81 -1.82 1.66 0.60
N ILE A 82 -0.54 2.03 0.54
CA ILE A 82 0.52 1.21 -0.04
C ILE A 82 1.56 0.88 1.04
N THR A 83 2.07 -0.34 1.00
CA THR A 83 3.10 -0.79 1.93
C THR A 83 4.30 -1.36 1.18
N VAL A 84 5.48 -1.11 1.70
CA VAL A 84 6.71 -1.82 1.36
C VAL A 84 6.85 -2.93 2.40
N PHE A 85 6.53 -4.14 2.00
CA PHE A 85 6.27 -5.25 2.92
C PHE A 85 7.30 -6.36 2.73
N MET A 86 8.03 -6.69 3.78
CA MET A 86 8.92 -7.85 3.82
C MET A 86 8.22 -9.03 4.51
N GLU A 87 7.69 -8.77 5.70
CA GLU A 87 6.92 -9.72 6.50
C GLU A 87 6.03 -8.98 7.50
N ASN A 88 5.23 -9.69 8.28
CA ASN A 88 4.27 -9.10 9.22
C ASN A 88 4.89 -8.24 10.34
N HIS A 89 6.19 -8.38 10.62
CA HIS A 89 6.91 -7.56 11.58
C HIS A 89 7.92 -6.60 10.95
N SER A 90 7.93 -6.47 9.63
CA SER A 90 8.92 -5.66 8.90
C SER A 90 8.29 -5.05 7.67
N HIS A 91 7.77 -3.82 7.82
CA HIS A 91 7.15 -3.09 6.70
C HIS A 91 7.12 -1.59 6.95
N TYR A 92 7.10 -0.83 5.85
CA TYR A 92 6.87 0.62 5.81
C TYR A 92 5.54 0.89 5.14
N ASP A 93 4.66 1.67 5.79
CA ASP A 93 3.28 1.88 5.35
C ASP A 93 3.01 3.35 5.09
N LEU A 94 2.50 3.64 3.90
CA LEU A 94 1.99 4.96 3.52
C LEU A 94 0.48 4.82 3.29
N PHE A 95 -0.31 5.41 4.18
CA PHE A 95 -1.75 5.19 4.16
C PHE A 95 -2.53 6.46 4.49
N ILE A 96 -3.81 6.43 4.16
CA ILE A 96 -4.77 7.45 4.55
C ILE A 96 -5.68 6.92 5.66
N ARG A 97 -6.08 7.81 6.54
CA ARG A 97 -7.07 7.58 7.60
C ARG A 97 -7.83 8.87 7.86
N GLN A 98 -8.92 8.77 8.59
CA GLN A 98 -9.66 9.94 9.05
C GLN A 98 -9.88 9.89 10.55
N ASP A 99 -10.04 11.06 11.16
CA ASP A 99 -10.37 11.18 12.58
C ASP A 99 -11.90 11.11 12.81
N ALA A 100 -12.33 11.24 14.07
CA ALA A 100 -13.74 11.22 14.43
C ALA A 100 -14.56 12.38 13.82
N LYS A 101 -13.90 13.45 13.39
CA LYS A 101 -14.52 14.62 12.75
C LYS A 101 -14.52 14.51 11.22
N GLY A 102 -13.97 13.42 10.67
CA GLY A 102 -13.86 13.24 9.23
C GLY A 102 -12.65 13.94 8.59
N GLN A 103 -11.73 14.50 9.36
CA GLN A 103 -10.49 15.08 8.83
C GLN A 103 -9.60 13.96 8.32
N GLN A 104 -9.31 13.98 7.02
CA GLN A 104 -8.42 13.01 6.39
C GLN A 104 -6.96 13.41 6.60
N SER A 105 -6.13 12.42 6.87
CA SER A 105 -4.68 12.59 6.94
C SER A 105 -3.97 11.48 6.19
N ILE A 106 -2.74 11.79 5.76
CA ILE A 106 -1.81 10.81 5.23
C ILE A 106 -0.76 10.52 6.29
N VAL A 107 -0.43 9.25 6.46
CA VAL A 107 0.47 8.78 7.51
C VAL A 107 1.58 7.93 6.90
N LEU A 108 2.79 8.17 7.34
CA LEU A 108 3.94 7.30 7.08
C LEU A 108 4.35 6.64 8.38
N ARG A 109 4.30 5.33 8.41
CA ARG A 109 4.59 4.50 9.58
C ARG A 109 5.58 3.41 9.24
N TYR A 110 6.40 3.02 10.21
CA TYR A 110 7.18 1.79 10.10
C TYR A 110 6.88 0.80 11.23
N GLN A 111 6.99 -0.47 10.92
CA GLN A 111 6.98 -1.59 11.84
C GLN A 111 8.28 -2.36 11.64
N LEU A 112 9.10 -2.43 12.68
CA LEU A 112 10.38 -3.15 12.65
C LEU A 112 10.48 -3.97 13.94
N GLY A 113 10.16 -5.27 13.87
CA GLY A 113 10.00 -6.10 15.04
C GLY A 113 8.83 -5.61 15.89
N GLU A 114 9.10 -5.38 17.16
CA GLU A 114 8.12 -4.82 18.12
C GLU A 114 8.00 -3.29 18.02
N LEU A 115 8.89 -2.63 17.28
CA LEU A 115 8.89 -1.19 17.16
C LEU A 115 7.90 -0.73 16.11
N LYS A 116 6.94 0.09 16.53
CA LYS A 116 5.97 0.74 15.69
C LYS A 116 6.07 2.24 15.86
N HIS A 117 6.28 2.97 14.78
CA HIS A 117 6.48 4.42 14.84
C HIS A 117 5.79 5.12 13.68
N ILE A 118 5.11 6.22 13.98
CA ILE A 118 4.59 7.15 12.99
C ILE A 118 5.66 8.20 12.73
N GLU A 119 6.23 8.17 11.53
CA GLU A 119 7.27 9.11 11.10
C GLU A 119 6.69 10.47 10.77
N LYS A 120 5.57 10.50 10.04
CA LYS A 120 4.85 11.73 9.69
C LYS A 120 3.36 11.49 9.57
N GLU A 121 2.59 12.54 9.90
CA GLU A 121 1.17 12.62 9.66
C GLU A 121 0.84 14.01 9.15
N ILE A 122 0.15 14.11 8.03
CA ILE A 122 -0.16 15.34 7.33
C ILE A 122 -1.65 15.40 7.05
N ASN A 123 -2.33 16.47 7.48
CA ASN A 123 -3.74 16.68 7.14
C ASN A 123 -3.87 17.00 5.66
N ILE A 124 -4.81 16.35 5.00
CA ILE A 124 -5.12 16.53 3.59
C ILE A 124 -6.63 16.65 3.38
N PRO A 125 -7.08 17.23 2.26
CA PRO A 125 -8.50 17.28 1.95
C PRO A 125 -9.11 15.89 1.81
N GLN A 126 -10.40 15.78 2.05
CA GLN A 126 -11.20 14.56 1.77
C GLN A 126 -11.11 14.19 0.30
N GLY A 127 -11.22 12.90 0.02
CA GLY A 127 -11.32 12.38 -1.33
C GLY A 127 -10.08 11.57 -1.75
N LYS A 128 -9.92 11.48 -3.06
CA LYS A 128 -8.90 10.67 -3.70
C LYS A 128 -7.50 11.25 -3.49
N VAL A 129 -6.54 10.37 -3.20
CA VAL A 129 -5.13 10.72 -2.99
C VAL A 129 -4.26 9.79 -3.83
N GLN A 130 -3.24 10.36 -4.46
CA GLN A 130 -2.20 9.57 -5.10
C GLN A 130 -1.05 9.33 -4.14
N LEU A 131 -0.57 8.10 -4.07
CA LEU A 131 0.54 7.66 -3.23
C LEU A 131 1.67 7.16 -4.12
N GLN A 132 2.91 7.48 -3.75
CA GLN A 132 4.08 7.10 -4.52
C GLN A 132 5.20 6.60 -3.61
N VAL A 133 5.86 5.53 -4.06
CA VAL A 133 7.08 5.01 -3.45
C VAL A 133 8.15 4.95 -4.52
N LYS A 134 9.31 5.53 -4.22
CA LYS A 134 10.51 5.42 -5.07
C LYS A 134 11.58 4.69 -4.29
N GLY A 135 12.21 3.70 -4.91
CA GLY A 135 13.33 2.98 -4.32
C GLY A 135 14.65 3.32 -4.99
N ASN A 136 15.70 3.26 -4.21
CA ASN A 136 17.09 3.19 -4.67
C ASN A 136 17.88 2.27 -3.72
N ASN A 137 19.19 2.21 -3.84
CA ASN A 137 20.01 1.33 -2.99
C ASN A 137 20.07 1.77 -1.51
N GLU A 138 19.69 3.00 -1.19
CA GLU A 138 19.77 3.52 0.18
C GLU A 138 18.41 3.73 0.82
N PHE A 139 17.43 4.24 0.04
CA PHE A 139 16.16 4.71 0.57
C PHE A 139 14.95 4.23 -0.23
N TYR A 140 13.86 4.06 0.51
CA TYR A 140 12.51 4.19 -0.01
C TYR A 140 12.03 5.61 0.28
N SER A 141 11.67 6.35 -0.77
CA SER A 141 11.16 7.72 -0.67
C SER A 141 9.64 7.68 -0.87
N PHE A 142 8.91 8.27 0.07
CA PHE A 142 7.45 8.27 0.09
C PHE A 142 6.92 9.65 -0.24
N GLY A 143 5.94 9.70 -1.12
CA GLY A 143 5.32 10.95 -1.54
C GLY A 143 3.83 10.79 -1.83
N TYR A 144 3.15 11.92 -1.95
CA TYR A 144 1.72 11.96 -2.24
C TYR A 144 1.36 13.15 -3.13
N SER A 145 0.20 13.07 -3.74
CA SER A 145 -0.40 14.19 -4.45
C SER A 145 -1.93 14.18 -4.25
N THR A 146 -2.49 15.34 -3.99
CA THR A 146 -3.94 15.55 -3.95
C THR A 146 -4.48 16.16 -5.23
N THR A 147 -3.59 16.63 -6.11
CA THR A 147 -3.94 17.29 -7.38
C THR A 147 -3.74 16.41 -8.61
N GLY A 148 -3.01 15.29 -8.45
CA GLY A 148 -2.72 14.36 -9.53
C GLY A 148 -1.47 14.64 -10.35
N ASN A 149 -0.91 15.84 -10.26
CA ASN A 149 0.19 16.26 -11.14
C ASN A 149 1.50 16.54 -10.41
N LYS A 150 1.45 16.91 -9.15
CA LYS A 150 2.63 17.29 -8.39
C LYS A 150 2.70 16.50 -7.10
N PHE A 151 3.75 15.67 -6.98
CA PHE A 151 4.02 14.89 -5.80
C PHE A 151 4.86 15.68 -4.81
N GLN A 152 4.49 15.58 -3.53
CA GLN A 152 5.25 16.11 -2.41
C GLN A 152 5.92 14.94 -1.70
N GLU A 153 7.23 15.02 -1.50
CA GLU A 153 7.94 14.02 -0.70
C GLU A 153 7.61 14.22 0.78
N ILE A 154 7.27 13.10 1.44
CA ILE A 154 6.98 13.09 2.87
C ILE A 154 8.25 12.83 3.66
N ALA A 155 8.95 11.73 3.36
CA ALA A 155 10.19 11.32 3.98
C ALA A 155 10.86 10.20 3.20
N LYS A 156 12.12 9.92 3.56
CA LYS A 156 12.90 8.79 3.08
C LYS A 156 13.16 7.85 4.24
N MET A 157 13.04 6.55 3.99
CA MET A 157 13.31 5.52 4.98
C MET A 157 14.34 4.54 4.46
N ASN A 158 15.30 4.16 5.31
CA ASN A 158 16.44 3.35 4.91
C ASN A 158 16.03 1.95 4.47
N THR A 159 16.56 1.49 3.33
CA THR A 159 16.27 0.17 2.77
C THR A 159 16.84 -0.98 3.60
N ARG A 160 17.93 -0.75 4.34
CA ARG A 160 18.64 -1.82 5.08
C ARG A 160 17.78 -2.49 6.15
N TYR A 161 16.80 -1.78 6.71
CA TYR A 161 15.92 -2.36 7.73
C TYR A 161 14.89 -3.35 7.16
N LEU A 162 14.68 -3.34 5.85
CA LEU A 162 13.84 -4.29 5.13
C LEU A 162 14.66 -5.21 4.23
N SER A 163 15.98 -5.26 4.39
CA SER A 163 16.84 -6.17 3.66
C SER A 163 17.32 -7.31 4.55
N THR A 164 17.53 -8.47 3.96
CA THR A 164 18.21 -9.57 4.65
C THR A 164 19.70 -9.52 4.29
N GLU A 165 20.59 -9.69 5.26
CA GLU A 165 22.03 -9.68 5.05
C GLU A 165 22.49 -10.76 4.03
N THR A 166 21.74 -11.84 3.95
CA THR A 166 22.06 -12.98 3.10
C THR A 166 21.55 -12.87 1.66
N ALA A 167 20.64 -11.96 1.38
CA ALA A 167 19.92 -11.93 0.11
C ALA A 167 20.30 -10.79 -0.84
N GLY A 168 21.21 -9.91 -0.42
CA GLY A 168 21.71 -8.86 -1.30
C GLY A 168 20.65 -7.86 -1.72
N GLY A 169 19.95 -7.25 -0.78
CA GLY A 169 19.05 -6.13 -1.06
C GLY A 169 17.56 -6.45 -0.89
N PHE A 170 16.77 -6.25 -1.93
CA PHE A 170 15.31 -6.21 -1.87
C PHE A 170 14.61 -7.57 -2.02
N THR A 171 15.32 -8.67 -1.94
CA THR A 171 14.72 -10.02 -2.11
C THR A 171 13.60 -10.27 -1.11
N GLY A 172 12.42 -10.63 -1.61
CA GLY A 172 11.24 -10.88 -0.78
C GLY A 172 10.40 -9.66 -0.47
N ILE A 173 10.80 -8.46 -0.89
CA ILE A 173 9.99 -7.25 -0.71
C ILE A 173 8.78 -7.27 -1.66
N ILE A 174 7.62 -6.94 -1.11
CA ILE A 174 6.36 -6.80 -1.86
C ILE A 174 5.87 -5.37 -1.69
N LEU A 175 5.53 -4.74 -2.81
CA LEU A 175 4.80 -3.48 -2.81
C LEU A 175 3.32 -3.82 -2.86
N GLY A 176 2.60 -3.54 -1.78
CA GLY A 176 1.22 -3.99 -1.62
C GLY A 176 0.23 -2.86 -1.40
N LEU A 177 -0.95 -3.03 -1.96
CA LEU A 177 -2.14 -2.24 -1.65
C LEU A 177 -2.92 -2.99 -0.57
N TYR A 178 -3.42 -2.27 0.44
CA TYR A 178 -4.11 -2.91 1.56
C TYR A 178 -5.20 -2.03 2.15
N ALA A 179 -6.09 -2.65 2.92
CA ALA A 179 -7.14 -1.96 3.66
C ALA A 179 -7.43 -2.69 4.97
N VAL A 180 -7.55 -1.93 6.06
CA VAL A 180 -7.84 -2.43 7.40
C VAL A 180 -8.98 -1.63 8.02
N SER A 181 -9.98 -2.31 8.60
CA SER A 181 -11.12 -1.67 9.27
C SER A 181 -11.62 -2.56 10.40
N ALA A 182 -11.58 -2.04 11.63
CA ALA A 182 -12.06 -2.76 12.80
C ALA A 182 -13.55 -3.10 12.71
N SER A 183 -14.34 -2.26 12.05
CA SER A 183 -15.79 -2.47 11.85
C SER A 183 -16.11 -3.33 10.63
N SER A 184 -15.16 -3.63 9.77
CA SER A 184 -15.34 -4.30 8.46
C SER A 184 -16.26 -3.52 7.50
N LYS A 185 -16.49 -2.23 7.74
CA LYS A 185 -17.38 -1.40 6.91
C LYS A 185 -16.66 -0.62 5.84
N ALA A 186 -15.40 -0.28 6.07
CA ALA A 186 -14.63 0.52 5.14
C ALA A 186 -14.31 -0.25 3.86
N GLN A 187 -14.26 0.49 2.77
CA GLN A 187 -13.86 0.02 1.46
C GLN A 187 -12.82 1.00 0.90
N ALA A 188 -11.89 0.49 0.13
CA ALA A 188 -10.87 1.31 -0.50
C ALA A 188 -10.92 1.11 -2.02
N ASP A 189 -11.03 2.21 -2.76
CA ASP A 189 -11.07 2.19 -4.20
C ASP A 189 -9.74 2.66 -4.77
N PHE A 190 -9.10 1.79 -5.56
CA PHE A 190 -7.84 2.05 -6.24
C PHE A 190 -8.07 2.12 -7.74
N ASP A 191 -7.69 3.23 -8.38
CA ASP A 191 -7.88 3.42 -9.83
C ASP A 191 -6.80 2.72 -10.64
N TYR A 192 -5.57 2.64 -10.08
CA TYR A 192 -4.43 2.03 -10.75
C TYR A 192 -3.39 1.55 -9.73
N PHE A 193 -2.49 0.70 -10.20
CA PHE A 193 -1.26 0.38 -9.50
C PHE A 193 -0.15 0.29 -10.55
N ASP A 194 0.72 1.29 -10.55
CA ASP A 194 1.85 1.39 -11.48
C ASP A 194 3.14 0.93 -10.79
N TYR A 195 3.96 0.20 -11.52
CA TYR A 195 5.33 -0.13 -11.13
C TYR A 195 6.23 0.01 -12.34
N GLN A 196 7.31 0.73 -12.18
CA GLN A 196 8.30 0.93 -13.23
C GLN A 196 9.71 0.84 -12.64
N GLY A 197 10.52 -0.08 -13.17
CA GLY A 197 11.95 -0.09 -12.93
C GLY A 197 12.61 1.06 -13.69
N ASN A 198 13.54 1.71 -13.02
CA ASN A 198 14.36 2.76 -13.62
C ASN A 198 15.76 2.15 -13.82
N GLU A 199 16.21 2.03 -15.07
CA GLU A 199 17.56 1.60 -15.42
C GLU A 199 18.47 2.82 -15.62
#